data_b7e5b5e72cfb5f34211a2bb398c351cb
#
_entry.id   b7e5b5e72cfb5f34211a2bb398c351cb
#
_cell.length_a   1.000
_cell.length_b   1.000
_cell.length_c   1.000
_cell.angle_alpha   90.00
_cell.angle_beta   90.00
_cell.angle_gamma   90.00
#
_symmetry.space_group_name_H-M   'P 1'
#
loop_
_entity.id
_entity.type
_entity.pdbx_description
1 polymer ?
#
loop_
_entity_poly.entity_id
_entity_poly.type
_entity_poly.pdbx_seq_one_letter_code
_entity_poly.pdbx_strand_id
1 'polypeptide(L)'
;PDMRSAEEVIAYLEKLRLIIQYLGASDCKLNEGSMRADVNLSVREAGAAEFGTRTEMKNLNSFKAIARAIEGERARQIELIEEGKKVVQETRRWDDNKESSHAMRSKEDAQDYRYFPEPDLVPVVISDEWIERVKARQPEMRDEKLIRYQEEFGLPKYDAEILTGDKSFADLFEAAAAICGKPKKVSNWIMTETIRLLKENEMDPDQIRFSPEHLAKLVDLADAGSVTNTVAKEVFEKVFKEDIDPEAYVKEKGLLTVN
;
A
#
# COMPACT_ATOMS: atom_id res chain seq x y z
N PRO A 1 -9.93 6.89 -19.26
CA PRO A 1 -11.22 6.57 -19.90
C PRO A 1 -11.59 5.09 -19.80
N ASP A 2 -10.69 4.22 -19.28
CA ASP A 2 -10.93 2.77 -19.25
C ASP A 2 -11.66 2.30 -17.98
N MET A 3 -11.55 3.06 -16.88
CA MET A 3 -12.18 2.72 -15.59
C MET A 3 -13.66 3.18 -15.56
N ARG A 4 -14.52 2.37 -14.94
CA ARG A 4 -15.97 2.59 -14.88
C ARG A 4 -16.55 2.64 -13.48
N SER A 5 -15.76 2.32 -12.44
CA SER A 5 -16.22 2.34 -11.05
C SER A 5 -15.14 2.82 -10.08
N ALA A 6 -15.53 3.16 -8.85
CA ALA A 6 -14.60 3.50 -7.79
C ALA A 6 -13.72 2.30 -7.41
N GLU A 7 -14.27 1.09 -7.43
CA GLU A 7 -13.55 -0.14 -7.12
C GLU A 7 -12.41 -0.40 -8.11
N GLU A 8 -12.65 -0.19 -9.41
CA GLU A 8 -11.61 -0.33 -10.45
C GLU A 8 -10.49 0.69 -10.23
N VAL A 9 -10.83 1.94 -9.87
CA VAL A 9 -9.85 2.99 -9.59
C VAL A 9 -9.00 2.62 -8.37
N ILE A 10 -9.63 2.15 -7.29
CA ILE A 10 -8.90 1.73 -6.08
C ILE A 10 -8.00 0.54 -6.37
N ALA A 11 -8.49 -0.49 -7.07
CA ALA A 11 -7.69 -1.65 -7.45
C ALA A 11 -6.46 -1.25 -8.31
N TYR A 12 -6.65 -0.33 -9.24
CA TYR A 12 -5.55 0.23 -10.03
C TYR A 12 -4.52 0.96 -9.16
N LEU A 13 -4.97 1.84 -8.26
CA LEU A 13 -4.07 2.61 -7.40
C LEU A 13 -3.33 1.72 -6.39
N GLU A 14 -3.99 0.71 -5.84
CA GLU A 14 -3.35 -0.27 -4.95
C GLU A 14 -2.27 -1.08 -5.70
N LYS A 15 -2.58 -1.53 -6.90
CA LYS A 15 -1.59 -2.24 -7.73
C LYS A 15 -0.39 -1.36 -8.07
N LEU A 16 -0.65 -0.11 -8.48
CA LEU A 16 0.41 0.86 -8.81
C LEU A 16 1.27 1.17 -7.57
N ARG A 17 0.64 1.40 -6.42
CA ARG A 17 1.34 1.61 -5.14
C ARG A 17 2.29 0.47 -4.83
N LEU A 18 1.81 -0.77 -4.88
CA LEU A 18 2.62 -1.95 -4.61
C LEU A 18 3.80 -2.07 -5.58
N ILE A 19 3.58 -1.85 -6.87
CA ILE A 19 4.68 -1.87 -7.86
C ILE A 19 5.76 -0.85 -7.48
N ILE A 20 5.38 0.39 -7.18
CA ILE A 20 6.32 1.48 -6.86
C ILE A 20 7.05 1.20 -5.53
N GLN A 21 6.35 0.68 -4.52
CA GLN A 21 6.94 0.31 -3.23
C GLN A 21 7.94 -0.85 -3.38
N TYR A 22 7.59 -1.90 -4.11
CA TYR A 22 8.48 -3.04 -4.33
C TYR A 22 9.73 -2.67 -5.15
N LEU A 23 9.59 -1.73 -6.08
CA LEU A 23 10.75 -1.15 -6.80
C LEU A 23 11.62 -0.25 -5.92
N GLY A 24 11.17 0.11 -4.72
CA GLY A 24 11.89 1.04 -3.84
C GLY A 24 11.92 2.47 -4.34
N ALA A 25 11.00 2.85 -5.25
CA ALA A 25 10.97 4.17 -5.87
C ALA A 25 10.25 5.22 -5.00
N SER A 26 9.25 4.81 -4.20
CA SER A 26 8.51 5.66 -3.25
C SER A 26 7.80 4.82 -2.20
N ASP A 27 7.52 5.39 -1.05
CA ASP A 27 6.62 4.84 -0.02
C ASP A 27 5.13 5.01 -0.35
N CYS A 28 4.81 5.87 -1.33
CA CYS A 28 3.47 6.09 -1.85
C CYS A 28 2.42 6.50 -0.79
N LYS A 29 2.80 7.36 0.14
CA LYS A 29 1.91 7.89 1.17
C LYS A 29 1.16 9.13 0.67
N LEU A 30 -0.15 9.01 0.46
CA LEU A 30 -1.00 10.11 -0.01
C LEU A 30 -1.08 11.27 0.98
N ASN A 31 -1.15 10.98 2.28
CA ASN A 31 -1.20 11.96 3.36
C ASN A 31 0.12 12.75 3.54
N GLU A 32 1.24 12.19 3.14
CA GLU A 32 2.57 12.82 3.20
C GLU A 32 2.98 13.44 1.85
N GLY A 33 2.19 13.25 0.81
CA GLY A 33 2.41 13.85 -0.52
C GLY A 33 3.44 13.12 -1.39
N SER A 34 3.94 11.95 -0.98
CA SER A 34 4.83 11.13 -1.81
C SER A 34 4.09 10.34 -2.91
N MET A 35 2.76 10.31 -2.85
CA MET A 35 1.87 9.93 -3.93
C MET A 35 0.72 10.93 -4.03
N ARG A 36 0.26 11.24 -5.24
CA ARG A 36 -0.88 12.12 -5.46
C ARG A 36 -1.80 11.51 -6.51
N ALA A 37 -3.10 11.73 -6.33
CA ALA A 37 -4.11 11.30 -7.27
C ALA A 37 -5.11 12.44 -7.48
N ASP A 38 -5.33 12.81 -8.73
CA ASP A 38 -6.40 13.69 -9.16
C ASP A 38 -7.38 12.88 -10.01
N VAL A 39 -8.67 12.95 -9.71
CA VAL A 39 -9.70 12.18 -10.40
C VAL A 39 -10.38 13.06 -11.44
N ASN A 40 -10.40 12.62 -12.68
CA ASN A 40 -11.19 13.20 -13.74
C ASN A 40 -12.40 12.30 -14.01
N LEU A 41 -13.61 12.83 -13.83
CA LEU A 41 -14.84 12.09 -13.93
C LEU A 41 -15.86 12.78 -14.84
N SER A 42 -16.52 12.00 -15.67
CA SER A 42 -17.70 12.42 -16.43
C SER A 42 -18.75 11.32 -16.42
N VAL A 43 -20.02 11.71 -16.49
CA VAL A 43 -21.17 10.81 -16.59
C VAL A 43 -21.78 10.93 -17.96
N ARG A 44 -22.23 9.82 -18.54
CA ARG A 44 -22.98 9.76 -19.80
C ARG A 44 -24.08 8.72 -19.72
N GLU A 45 -25.06 8.83 -20.56
CA GLU A 45 -26.08 7.78 -20.72
C GLU A 45 -25.47 6.46 -21.18
N ALA A 46 -26.04 5.37 -20.73
CA ALA A 46 -25.61 4.05 -21.15
C ALA A 46 -25.78 3.89 -22.68
N GLY A 47 -24.69 3.49 -23.34
CA GLY A 47 -24.67 3.34 -24.80
C GLY A 47 -24.33 4.62 -25.59
N ALA A 48 -24.21 5.78 -24.95
CA ALA A 48 -23.74 6.99 -25.63
C ALA A 48 -22.28 6.81 -26.11
N ALA A 49 -21.98 7.24 -27.35
CA ALA A 49 -20.64 7.17 -27.93
C ALA A 49 -19.70 8.21 -27.30
N GLU A 50 -20.19 9.40 -27.08
CA GLU A 50 -19.39 10.52 -26.55
C GLU A 50 -19.36 10.54 -25.03
N PHE A 51 -18.24 10.99 -24.47
CA PHE A 51 -18.11 11.23 -23.03
C PHE A 51 -18.92 12.45 -22.61
N GLY A 52 -19.39 12.47 -21.37
CA GLY A 52 -19.97 13.65 -20.75
C GLY A 52 -18.91 14.71 -20.41
N THR A 53 -19.37 15.84 -19.88
CA THR A 53 -18.49 16.93 -19.44
C THR A 53 -17.68 16.50 -18.23
N ARG A 54 -16.37 16.65 -18.32
CA ARG A 54 -15.41 16.23 -17.30
C ARG A 54 -15.28 17.27 -16.19
N THR A 55 -15.28 16.79 -14.94
CA THR A 55 -14.80 17.55 -13.78
C THR A 55 -13.52 16.93 -13.23
N GLU A 56 -12.68 17.75 -12.62
CA GLU A 56 -11.44 17.31 -11.96
C GLU A 56 -11.61 17.44 -10.45
N MET A 57 -11.44 16.31 -9.73
CA MET A 57 -11.52 16.26 -8.27
C MET A 57 -10.13 16.31 -7.66
N LYS A 58 -9.91 17.25 -6.73
CA LYS A 58 -8.67 17.46 -6.00
C LYS A 58 -8.82 17.31 -4.49
N ASN A 59 -7.71 17.32 -3.75
CA ASN A 59 -7.66 17.18 -2.29
C ASN A 59 -8.05 15.77 -1.81
N LEU A 60 -7.52 14.75 -2.48
CA LEU A 60 -7.80 13.35 -2.22
C LEU A 60 -6.62 12.73 -1.47
N ASN A 61 -6.73 12.60 -0.14
CA ASN A 61 -5.61 12.26 0.73
C ASN A 61 -5.60 10.79 1.19
N SER A 62 -6.54 9.98 0.73
CA SER A 62 -6.60 8.54 0.99
C SER A 62 -7.38 7.82 -0.10
N PHE A 63 -7.15 6.52 -0.26
CA PHE A 63 -7.95 5.71 -1.20
C PHE A 63 -9.44 5.70 -0.85
N LYS A 64 -9.75 5.73 0.45
CA LYS A 64 -11.13 5.86 0.92
C LYS A 64 -11.76 7.20 0.52
N ALA A 65 -11.02 8.30 0.62
CA ALA A 65 -11.47 9.61 0.15
C ALA A 65 -11.66 9.64 -1.37
N ILE A 66 -10.76 9.00 -2.13
CA ILE A 66 -10.89 8.86 -3.59
C ILE A 66 -12.19 8.15 -3.96
N ALA A 67 -12.47 7.00 -3.34
CA ALA A 67 -13.69 6.24 -3.60
C ALA A 67 -14.96 7.06 -3.29
N ARG A 68 -15.00 7.74 -2.14
CA ARG A 68 -16.13 8.61 -1.76
C ARG A 68 -16.29 9.80 -2.71
N ALA A 69 -15.20 10.42 -3.11
CA ALA A 69 -15.23 11.53 -4.05
C ALA A 69 -15.79 11.13 -5.43
N ILE A 70 -15.41 9.94 -5.92
CA ILE A 70 -15.93 9.40 -7.18
C ILE A 70 -17.43 9.19 -7.08
N GLU A 71 -17.91 8.52 -6.04
CA GLU A 71 -19.34 8.27 -5.86
C GLU A 71 -20.15 9.57 -5.62
N GLY A 72 -19.62 10.48 -4.83
CA GLY A 72 -20.27 11.77 -4.59
C GLY A 72 -20.37 12.63 -5.84
N GLU A 73 -19.30 12.69 -6.64
CA GLU A 73 -19.30 13.45 -7.89
C GLU A 73 -20.17 12.79 -8.97
N ARG A 74 -20.17 11.44 -9.04
CA ARG A 74 -21.06 10.69 -9.92
C ARG A 74 -22.53 11.02 -9.62
N ALA A 75 -22.91 10.95 -8.36
CA ALA A 75 -24.29 11.27 -7.93
C ALA A 75 -24.67 12.71 -8.28
N ARG A 76 -23.78 13.68 -8.00
CA ARG A 76 -24.01 15.10 -8.32
C ARG A 76 -24.21 15.33 -9.82
N GLN A 77 -23.40 14.73 -10.67
CA GLN A 77 -23.53 14.90 -12.13
C GLN A 77 -24.82 14.27 -12.66
N ILE A 78 -25.21 13.09 -12.13
CA ILE A 78 -26.48 12.44 -12.50
C ILE A 78 -27.66 13.37 -12.14
N GLU A 79 -27.69 13.88 -10.91
CA GLU A 79 -28.76 14.80 -10.44
C GLU A 79 -28.88 16.03 -11.34
N LEU A 80 -27.76 16.69 -11.69
CA LEU A 80 -27.76 17.83 -12.59
C LEU A 80 -28.34 17.48 -13.96
N ILE A 81 -27.99 16.34 -14.53
CA ILE A 81 -28.46 15.89 -15.84
C ILE A 81 -29.96 15.57 -15.79
N GLU A 82 -30.42 14.88 -14.75
CA GLU A 82 -31.84 14.55 -14.55
C GLU A 82 -32.71 15.79 -14.34
N GLU A 83 -32.17 16.84 -13.72
CA GLU A 83 -32.82 18.15 -13.60
C GLU A 83 -32.77 18.98 -14.89
N GLY A 84 -32.20 18.47 -15.97
CA GLY A 84 -32.03 19.17 -17.25
C GLY A 84 -30.95 20.26 -17.22
N LYS A 85 -30.10 20.27 -16.20
CA LYS A 85 -28.96 21.18 -16.07
C LYS A 85 -27.75 20.62 -16.78
N LYS A 86 -26.79 21.49 -17.11
CA LYS A 86 -25.50 21.08 -17.71
C LYS A 86 -24.43 20.95 -16.64
N VAL A 87 -23.61 19.92 -16.77
CA VAL A 87 -22.37 19.83 -16.01
C VAL A 87 -21.38 20.84 -16.57
N VAL A 88 -20.75 21.62 -15.71
CA VAL A 88 -19.72 22.60 -16.08
C VAL A 88 -18.34 21.97 -15.93
N GLN A 89 -17.47 22.18 -16.91
CA GLN A 89 -16.08 21.74 -16.83
C GLN A 89 -15.30 22.59 -15.81
N GLU A 90 -15.03 22.04 -14.65
CA GLU A 90 -14.40 22.76 -13.55
C GLU A 90 -13.50 21.87 -12.72
N THR A 91 -12.58 22.47 -11.95
CA THR A 91 -11.85 21.82 -10.88
C THR A 91 -12.63 21.98 -9.58
N ARG A 92 -12.84 20.87 -8.88
CA ARG A 92 -13.58 20.80 -7.61
C ARG A 92 -12.68 20.28 -6.50
N ARG A 93 -12.80 20.84 -5.30
CA ARG A 93 -12.14 20.36 -4.10
C ARG A 93 -13.08 19.46 -3.31
N TRP A 94 -12.60 18.26 -3.00
CA TRP A 94 -13.32 17.35 -2.11
C TRP A 94 -13.11 17.73 -0.64
N ASP A 95 -14.18 17.74 0.12
CA ASP A 95 -14.21 17.86 1.58
C ASP A 95 -14.67 16.51 2.17
N ASP A 96 -13.73 15.76 2.70
CA ASP A 96 -13.97 14.40 3.18
C ASP A 96 -14.85 14.35 4.44
N ASN A 97 -14.84 15.42 5.25
CA ASN A 97 -15.69 15.52 6.44
C ASN A 97 -17.14 15.83 6.10
N LYS A 98 -17.37 16.62 5.05
CA LYS A 98 -18.70 16.98 4.58
C LYS A 98 -19.24 16.03 3.51
N GLU A 99 -18.40 15.10 3.06
CA GLU A 99 -18.70 14.20 1.93
C GLU A 99 -19.26 14.93 0.69
N SER A 100 -18.71 16.10 0.40
CA SER A 100 -19.16 16.97 -0.68
C SER A 100 -17.99 17.67 -1.35
N SER A 101 -18.24 18.15 -2.56
CA SER A 101 -17.26 18.94 -3.32
C SER A 101 -17.76 20.35 -3.57
N HIS A 102 -16.82 21.29 -3.72
CA HIS A 102 -17.11 22.65 -4.13
C HIS A 102 -16.20 23.09 -5.27
N ALA A 103 -16.73 23.92 -6.18
CA ALA A 103 -15.97 24.45 -7.28
C ALA A 103 -14.83 25.34 -6.79
N MET A 104 -13.63 25.17 -7.35
CA MET A 104 -12.48 26.02 -7.07
C MET A 104 -12.36 27.13 -8.11
N ARG A 105 -12.40 26.78 -9.38
CA ARG A 105 -12.36 27.68 -10.54
C ARG A 105 -12.94 26.98 -11.76
N SER A 106 -13.50 27.74 -12.67
CA SER A 106 -13.85 27.25 -14.01
C SER A 106 -12.59 27.20 -14.87
N LYS A 107 -12.50 26.19 -15.74
CA LYS A 107 -11.43 26.08 -16.75
C LYS A 107 -11.88 26.74 -18.05
N GLU A 108 -12.35 27.99 -17.98
CA GLU A 108 -12.68 28.75 -19.19
C GLU A 108 -11.45 29.08 -20.05
N ASP A 109 -10.26 29.16 -19.42
CA ASP A 109 -8.98 29.33 -20.07
C ASP A 109 -8.16 28.06 -19.96
N ALA A 110 -8.47 27.01 -20.72
CA ALA A 110 -7.56 25.89 -20.90
C ALA A 110 -6.30 26.40 -21.61
N GLN A 111 -5.24 26.64 -20.85
CA GLN A 111 -3.96 27.04 -21.45
C GLN A 111 -3.51 25.95 -22.40
N ASP A 112 -3.24 26.33 -23.66
CA ASP A 112 -2.52 25.50 -24.60
C ASP A 112 -1.10 25.27 -24.05
N TYR A 113 -0.81 24.05 -23.61
CA TYR A 113 0.48 23.71 -23.02
C TYR A 113 1.64 23.73 -24.03
N ARG A 114 1.38 23.94 -25.32
CA ARG A 114 2.37 24.07 -26.40
C ARG A 114 3.50 23.05 -26.28
N TYR A 115 3.15 21.77 -26.27
CA TYR A 115 4.12 20.68 -26.21
C TYR A 115 5.08 20.76 -27.41
N PHE A 116 6.37 20.94 -27.14
CA PHE A 116 7.45 20.86 -28.11
C PHE A 116 8.66 20.20 -27.44
N PRO A 117 9.58 19.56 -28.22
CA PRO A 117 10.79 18.98 -27.68
C PRO A 117 11.64 20.03 -26.96
N GLU A 118 12.16 19.70 -25.78
CA GLU A 118 13.07 20.59 -25.07
C GLU A 118 14.37 20.77 -25.88
N PRO A 119 14.73 21.98 -26.30
CA PRO A 119 15.85 22.21 -27.19
C PRO A 119 17.22 21.88 -26.57
N ASP A 120 17.32 21.91 -25.24
CA ASP A 120 18.56 21.61 -24.51
C ASP A 120 18.78 20.11 -24.24
N LEU A 121 17.79 19.28 -24.57
CA LEU A 121 17.86 17.83 -24.37
C LEU A 121 18.12 17.12 -25.70
N VAL A 122 19.17 16.30 -25.73
CA VAL A 122 19.40 15.41 -26.85
C VAL A 122 18.42 14.22 -26.84
N PRO A 123 18.11 13.61 -27.99
CA PRO A 123 17.30 12.41 -28.02
C PRO A 123 17.88 11.29 -27.14
N VAL A 124 17.07 10.73 -26.25
CA VAL A 124 17.45 9.59 -25.42
C VAL A 124 17.14 8.31 -26.19
N VAL A 125 18.17 7.54 -26.50
CA VAL A 125 18.03 6.23 -27.15
C VAL A 125 18.17 5.14 -26.10
N ILE A 126 17.07 4.38 -25.91
CA ILE A 126 17.04 3.24 -24.98
C ILE A 126 17.30 1.97 -25.79
N SER A 127 18.46 1.33 -25.57
CA SER A 127 18.80 0.08 -26.26
C SER A 127 18.18 -1.15 -25.57
N ASP A 128 18.07 -2.24 -26.33
CA ASP A 128 17.59 -3.51 -25.78
C ASP A 128 18.50 -4.02 -24.65
N GLU A 129 19.82 -3.82 -24.74
CA GLU A 129 20.76 -4.19 -23.69
C GLU A 129 20.51 -3.37 -22.41
N TRP A 130 20.10 -2.10 -22.52
CA TRP A 130 19.72 -1.31 -21.36
C TRP A 130 18.46 -1.88 -20.70
N ILE A 131 17.45 -2.19 -21.50
CA ILE A 131 16.20 -2.80 -21.02
C ILE A 131 16.48 -4.11 -20.30
N GLU A 132 17.29 -5.01 -20.88
CA GLU A 132 17.63 -6.29 -20.25
C GLU A 132 18.43 -6.12 -18.94
N ARG A 133 19.33 -5.15 -18.87
CA ARG A 133 20.02 -4.84 -17.60
C ARG A 133 19.06 -4.34 -16.50
N VAL A 134 18.04 -3.56 -16.85
CA VAL A 134 17.02 -3.10 -15.91
C VAL A 134 16.17 -4.27 -15.44
N LYS A 135 15.70 -5.12 -16.36
CA LYS A 135 14.94 -6.35 -16.03
C LYS A 135 15.72 -7.27 -15.10
N ALA A 136 17.01 -7.47 -15.36
CA ALA A 136 17.87 -8.34 -14.54
C ALA A 136 18.08 -7.82 -13.10
N ARG A 137 17.82 -6.54 -12.86
CA ARG A 137 17.91 -5.91 -11.52
C ARG A 137 16.56 -5.73 -10.84
N GLN A 138 15.46 -6.03 -11.55
CA GLN A 138 14.12 -5.90 -11.01
C GLN A 138 13.98 -6.85 -9.82
N PRO A 139 13.54 -6.38 -8.65
CA PRO A 139 13.26 -7.25 -7.53
C PRO A 139 12.07 -8.15 -7.83
N GLU A 140 11.95 -9.25 -7.10
CA GLU A 140 10.73 -10.06 -7.13
C GLU A 140 9.53 -9.22 -6.72
N MET A 141 8.52 -9.17 -7.59
CA MET A 141 7.35 -8.33 -7.39
C MET A 141 6.32 -9.02 -6.49
N ARG A 142 5.38 -8.24 -5.99
CA ARG A 142 4.34 -8.71 -5.05
C ARG A 142 3.61 -9.95 -5.55
N ASP A 143 3.23 -10.03 -6.81
CA ASP A 143 2.43 -11.15 -7.34
C ASP A 143 3.26 -12.45 -7.40
N GLU A 144 4.53 -12.36 -7.72
CA GLU A 144 5.47 -13.48 -7.70
C GLU A 144 5.67 -13.99 -6.27
N LYS A 145 5.90 -13.07 -5.31
CA LYS A 145 5.99 -13.41 -3.88
C LYS A 145 4.71 -14.07 -3.36
N LEU A 146 3.54 -13.57 -3.77
CA LEU A 146 2.25 -14.14 -3.36
C LEU A 146 2.11 -15.61 -3.75
N ILE A 147 2.56 -15.97 -4.95
CA ILE A 147 2.58 -17.36 -5.43
C ILE A 147 3.62 -18.16 -4.63
N ARG A 148 4.84 -17.66 -4.55
CA ARG A 148 5.94 -18.31 -3.85
C ARG A 148 5.65 -18.58 -2.38
N TYR A 149 5.01 -17.65 -1.66
CA TYR A 149 4.66 -17.84 -0.25
C TYR A 149 3.65 -18.98 -0.03
N GLN A 150 2.76 -19.19 -0.97
CA GLN A 150 1.84 -20.32 -0.93
C GLN A 150 2.52 -21.64 -1.31
N GLU A 151 3.32 -21.66 -2.36
CA GLU A 151 3.93 -22.87 -2.92
C GLU A 151 5.14 -23.36 -2.11
N GLU A 152 6.08 -22.46 -1.80
CA GLU A 152 7.32 -22.82 -1.12
C GLU A 152 7.17 -22.85 0.41
N PHE A 153 6.49 -21.87 0.99
CA PHE A 153 6.33 -21.78 2.44
C PHE A 153 5.03 -22.42 2.95
N GLY A 154 4.13 -22.82 2.05
CA GLY A 154 2.86 -23.45 2.38
C GLY A 154 1.95 -22.58 3.23
N LEU A 155 2.00 -21.25 3.02
CA LEU A 155 1.15 -20.31 3.73
C LEU A 155 -0.28 -20.33 3.15
N PRO A 156 -1.31 -20.12 4.00
CA PRO A 156 -2.65 -19.83 3.50
C PRO A 156 -2.64 -18.60 2.60
N LYS A 157 -3.51 -18.57 1.58
CA LYS A 157 -3.63 -17.44 0.66
C LYS A 157 -3.84 -16.11 1.39
N TYR A 158 -4.71 -16.11 2.41
CA TYR A 158 -4.99 -14.93 3.23
C TYR A 158 -3.73 -14.36 3.89
N ASP A 159 -2.92 -15.21 4.53
CA ASP A 159 -1.67 -14.78 5.17
C ASP A 159 -0.68 -14.24 4.14
N ALA A 160 -0.54 -14.94 3.01
CA ALA A 160 0.33 -14.53 1.92
C ALA A 160 -0.10 -13.17 1.32
N GLU A 161 -1.40 -12.92 1.17
CA GLU A 161 -1.95 -11.64 0.70
C GLU A 161 -1.62 -10.49 1.64
N ILE A 162 -1.73 -10.67 2.94
CA ILE A 162 -1.40 -9.65 3.94
C ILE A 162 0.10 -9.39 4.00
N LEU A 163 0.91 -10.44 4.10
CA LEU A 163 2.37 -10.31 4.17
C LEU A 163 2.96 -9.66 2.91
N THR A 164 2.42 -9.96 1.73
CA THR A 164 2.86 -9.36 0.48
C THR A 164 2.17 -8.03 0.15
N GLY A 165 1.14 -7.67 0.89
CA GLY A 165 0.39 -6.42 0.75
C GLY A 165 1.15 -5.18 1.22
N ASP A 166 2.27 -5.37 1.93
CA ASP A 166 3.21 -4.33 2.32
C ASP A 166 4.64 -4.87 2.23
N LYS A 167 5.52 -4.09 1.60
CA LYS A 167 6.92 -4.50 1.40
C LYS A 167 7.66 -4.72 2.72
N SER A 168 7.38 -3.91 3.74
CA SER A 168 8.03 -4.03 5.05
C SER A 168 7.69 -5.34 5.75
N PHE A 169 6.43 -5.80 5.63
CA PHE A 169 6.04 -7.13 6.12
C PHE A 169 6.71 -8.25 5.33
N ALA A 170 6.77 -8.14 4.00
CA ALA A 170 7.42 -9.14 3.17
C ALA A 170 8.90 -9.27 3.51
N ASP A 171 9.60 -8.15 3.63
CA ASP A 171 11.03 -8.12 3.96
C ASP A 171 11.30 -8.69 5.37
N LEU A 172 10.51 -8.31 6.37
CA LEU A 172 10.61 -8.85 7.73
C LEU A 172 10.35 -10.36 7.76
N PHE A 173 9.30 -10.80 7.08
CA PHE A 173 8.92 -12.21 7.01
C PHE A 173 10.02 -13.05 6.38
N GLU A 174 10.51 -12.67 5.21
CA GLU A 174 11.55 -13.42 4.49
C GLU A 174 12.85 -13.49 5.29
N ALA A 175 13.29 -12.36 5.85
CA ALA A 175 14.51 -12.32 6.64
C ALA A 175 14.41 -13.19 7.90
N ALA A 176 13.34 -13.08 8.68
CA ALA A 176 13.17 -13.91 9.88
C ALA A 176 12.97 -15.39 9.56
N ALA A 177 12.20 -15.72 8.51
CA ALA A 177 11.97 -17.09 8.07
C ALA A 177 13.27 -17.76 7.56
N ALA A 178 14.12 -17.01 6.86
CA ALA A 178 15.42 -17.51 6.41
C ALA A 178 16.36 -17.85 7.59
N ILE A 179 16.27 -17.10 8.70
CA ILE A 179 17.12 -17.32 9.89
C ILE A 179 16.66 -18.57 10.66
N CYS A 180 15.37 -18.68 11.01
CA CYS A 180 14.88 -19.78 11.85
C CYS A 180 14.39 -21.01 11.06
N GLY A 181 14.21 -20.92 9.76
CA GLY A 181 13.68 -22.01 8.92
C GLY A 181 12.22 -22.39 9.20
N LYS A 182 11.45 -21.50 9.84
CA LYS A 182 10.08 -21.78 10.30
C LYS A 182 9.06 -20.75 9.74
N PRO A 183 8.84 -20.69 8.41
CA PRO A 183 8.05 -19.64 7.79
C PRO A 183 6.62 -19.55 8.34
N LYS A 184 5.94 -20.67 8.60
CA LYS A 184 4.58 -20.67 9.16
C LYS A 184 4.52 -20.06 10.57
N LYS A 185 5.53 -20.30 11.39
CA LYS A 185 5.60 -19.71 12.74
C LYS A 185 5.87 -18.22 12.66
N VAL A 186 6.82 -17.80 11.82
CA VAL A 186 7.11 -16.36 11.58
C VAL A 186 5.86 -15.64 11.06
N SER A 187 5.18 -16.21 10.05
CA SER A 187 3.92 -15.68 9.55
C SER A 187 2.92 -15.46 10.68
N ASN A 188 2.71 -16.48 11.52
CA ASN A 188 1.77 -16.38 12.65
C ASN A 188 2.13 -15.24 13.62
N TRP A 189 3.40 -15.08 13.98
CA TRP A 189 3.85 -13.99 14.86
C TRP A 189 3.64 -12.60 14.25
N ILE A 190 3.86 -12.46 12.94
CA ILE A 190 3.59 -11.20 12.24
C ILE A 190 2.09 -10.94 12.19
N MET A 191 1.29 -11.93 11.79
CA MET A 191 -0.15 -11.80 11.62
C MET A 191 -0.90 -11.52 12.92
N THR A 192 -0.44 -12.06 14.04
CA THR A 192 -1.12 -11.92 15.33
C THR A 192 -0.51 -10.80 16.18
N GLU A 193 0.76 -10.89 16.52
CA GLU A 193 1.35 -10.00 17.52
C GLU A 193 1.94 -8.72 16.90
N THR A 194 2.63 -8.81 15.75
CA THR A 194 3.22 -7.61 15.12
C THR A 194 2.12 -6.66 14.66
N ILE A 195 1.11 -7.17 13.94
CA ILE A 195 -0.03 -6.34 13.48
C ILE A 195 -0.82 -5.77 14.66
N ARG A 196 -1.02 -6.54 15.74
CA ARG A 196 -1.66 -6.06 16.96
C ARG A 196 -0.91 -4.86 17.55
N LEU A 197 0.40 -5.01 17.75
CA LEU A 197 1.23 -3.95 18.35
C LEU A 197 1.35 -2.71 17.47
N LEU A 198 1.45 -2.86 16.15
CA LEU A 198 1.39 -1.74 15.22
C LEU A 198 0.09 -0.96 15.37
N LYS A 199 -1.05 -1.66 15.40
CA LYS A 199 -2.37 -1.04 15.55
C LYS A 199 -2.54 -0.35 16.90
N GLU A 200 -2.10 -0.97 18.01
CA GLU A 200 -2.16 -0.40 19.34
C GLU A 200 -1.29 0.86 19.51
N ASN A 201 -0.20 0.96 18.77
CA ASN A 201 0.71 2.11 18.80
C ASN A 201 0.48 3.09 17.64
N GLU A 202 -0.56 2.91 16.83
CA GLU A 202 -0.87 3.74 15.65
C GLU A 202 0.30 3.87 14.68
N MET A 203 1.03 2.76 14.46
CA MET A 203 2.21 2.69 13.61
C MET A 203 1.91 1.98 12.30
N ASP A 204 2.56 2.44 11.23
CA ASP A 204 2.60 1.77 9.93
C ASP A 204 3.70 0.69 9.89
N PRO A 205 3.61 -0.31 9.00
CA PRO A 205 4.59 -1.39 8.88
C PRO A 205 6.03 -0.91 8.62
N ASP A 206 6.22 0.19 7.90
CA ASP A 206 7.54 0.78 7.62
C ASP A 206 8.20 1.42 8.86
N GLN A 207 7.46 1.55 9.95
CA GLN A 207 7.95 2.06 11.22
C GLN A 207 8.46 0.97 12.17
N ILE A 208 8.41 -0.30 11.78
CA ILE A 208 9.00 -1.41 12.55
C ILE A 208 10.49 -1.15 12.74
N ARG A 209 10.97 -1.28 13.98
CA ARG A 209 12.37 -1.01 14.36
C ARG A 209 13.13 -2.24 14.85
N PHE A 210 12.42 -3.27 15.28
CA PHE A 210 13.08 -4.50 15.74
C PHE A 210 13.65 -5.31 14.58
N SER A 211 14.72 -6.03 14.86
CA SER A 211 15.44 -6.80 13.86
C SER A 211 14.74 -8.14 13.53
N PRO A 212 14.85 -8.62 12.28
CA PRO A 212 14.39 -9.97 11.92
C PRO A 212 15.04 -11.07 12.74
N GLU A 213 16.29 -10.88 13.16
CA GLU A 213 17.08 -11.79 14.01
C GLU A 213 16.40 -11.99 15.36
N HIS A 214 15.94 -10.93 16.00
CA HIS A 214 15.26 -11.01 17.29
C HIS A 214 13.87 -11.64 17.17
N LEU A 215 13.15 -11.38 16.08
CA LEU A 215 11.92 -12.12 15.80
C LEU A 215 12.18 -13.61 15.62
N ALA A 216 13.19 -13.99 14.84
CA ALA A 216 13.56 -15.38 14.61
C ALA A 216 13.95 -16.11 15.92
N LYS A 217 14.76 -15.49 16.76
CA LYS A 217 15.14 -16.04 18.08
C LYS A 217 13.92 -16.22 18.98
N LEU A 218 12.99 -15.27 18.98
CA LEU A 218 11.76 -15.40 19.76
C LEU A 218 10.89 -16.56 19.26
N VAL A 219 10.77 -16.70 17.95
CA VAL A 219 10.06 -17.83 17.33
C VAL A 219 10.69 -19.16 17.75
N ASP A 220 12.02 -19.26 17.76
CA ASP A 220 12.74 -20.45 18.20
C ASP A 220 12.52 -20.77 19.68
N LEU A 221 12.57 -19.77 20.55
CA LEU A 221 12.30 -19.94 21.99
C LEU A 221 10.87 -20.44 22.27
N ALA A 222 9.90 -19.86 21.58
CA ALA A 222 8.50 -20.24 21.72
C ALA A 222 8.22 -21.64 21.15
N ASP A 223 8.79 -21.95 19.99
CA ASP A 223 8.61 -23.25 19.32
C ASP A 223 9.29 -24.42 20.06
N ALA A 224 10.43 -24.15 20.67
CA ALA A 224 11.13 -25.12 21.52
C ALA A 224 10.47 -25.34 22.90
N GLY A 225 9.42 -24.58 23.24
CA GLY A 225 8.81 -24.63 24.56
C GLY A 225 9.70 -24.09 25.67
N SER A 226 10.78 -23.39 25.33
CA SER A 226 11.72 -22.80 26.30
C SER A 226 11.06 -21.70 27.13
N VAL A 227 9.99 -21.12 26.62
CA VAL A 227 9.11 -20.17 27.31
C VAL A 227 7.66 -20.51 27.01
N THR A 228 6.75 -20.15 27.93
CA THR A 228 5.30 -20.28 27.66
C THR A 228 4.83 -19.26 26.63
N ASN A 229 3.71 -19.51 25.97
CA ASN A 229 3.15 -18.56 25.01
C ASN A 229 2.88 -17.17 25.61
N THR A 230 2.44 -17.11 26.86
CA THR A 230 2.22 -15.84 27.57
C THR A 230 3.52 -15.08 27.73
N VAL A 231 4.56 -15.74 28.23
CA VAL A 231 5.90 -15.15 28.40
C VAL A 231 6.46 -14.71 27.04
N ALA A 232 6.32 -15.54 26.01
CA ALA A 232 6.79 -15.18 24.66
C ALA A 232 6.15 -13.90 24.13
N LYS A 233 4.85 -13.67 24.38
CA LYS A 233 4.16 -12.43 24.00
C LYS A 233 4.66 -11.21 24.80
N GLU A 234 4.87 -11.37 26.11
CA GLU A 234 5.43 -10.31 26.95
C GLU A 234 6.86 -9.92 26.51
N VAL A 235 7.68 -10.92 26.19
CA VAL A 235 9.03 -10.70 25.64
C VAL A 235 8.95 -10.02 24.28
N PHE A 236 8.01 -10.42 23.41
CA PHE A 236 7.83 -9.77 22.11
C PHE A 236 7.45 -8.30 22.21
N GLU A 237 6.64 -7.91 23.20
CA GLU A 237 6.35 -6.49 23.42
C GLU A 237 7.61 -5.67 23.76
N LYS A 238 8.57 -6.28 24.44
CA LYS A 238 9.89 -5.66 24.68
C LYS A 238 10.75 -5.62 23.41
N VAL A 239 10.78 -6.71 22.65
CA VAL A 239 11.45 -6.75 21.33
C VAL A 239 10.88 -5.67 20.42
N PHE A 240 9.57 -5.55 20.34
CA PHE A 240 8.88 -4.56 19.50
C PHE A 240 9.27 -3.11 19.84
N LYS A 241 9.37 -2.80 21.13
CA LYS A 241 9.64 -1.43 21.61
C LYS A 241 11.12 -1.05 21.63
N GLU A 242 11.98 -1.99 22.00
CA GLU A 242 13.37 -1.72 22.40
C GLU A 242 14.41 -2.52 21.58
N ASP A 243 13.95 -3.40 20.68
CA ASP A 243 14.78 -4.33 19.89
C ASP A 243 15.78 -5.11 20.75
N ILE A 244 15.34 -5.59 21.92
CA ILE A 244 16.16 -6.39 22.83
C ILE A 244 16.42 -7.78 22.26
N ASP A 245 17.57 -8.39 22.61
CA ASP A 245 17.82 -9.81 22.34
C ASP A 245 16.92 -10.67 23.25
N PRO A 246 15.95 -11.43 22.70
CA PRO A 246 15.00 -12.19 23.50
C PRO A 246 15.63 -13.32 24.30
N GLU A 247 16.71 -13.96 23.79
CA GLU A 247 17.40 -15.02 24.53
C GLU A 247 18.13 -14.48 25.75
N ALA A 248 18.85 -13.37 25.59
CA ALA A 248 19.54 -12.71 26.69
C ALA A 248 18.54 -12.23 27.75
N TYR A 249 17.43 -11.62 27.33
CA TYR A 249 16.40 -11.13 28.23
C TYR A 249 15.72 -12.25 29.04
N VAL A 250 15.34 -13.34 28.37
CA VAL A 250 14.71 -14.50 29.02
C VAL A 250 15.65 -15.14 30.05
N LYS A 251 16.93 -15.24 29.74
CA LYS A 251 17.95 -15.76 30.67
C LYS A 251 18.16 -14.85 31.88
N GLU A 252 18.31 -13.54 31.64
CA GLU A 252 18.50 -12.53 32.70
C GLU A 252 17.32 -12.50 33.68
N LYS A 253 16.11 -12.57 33.16
CA LYS A 253 14.87 -12.51 33.95
C LYS A 253 14.43 -13.87 34.54
N GLY A 254 15.14 -14.94 34.23
CA GLY A 254 14.79 -16.29 34.73
C GLY A 254 13.42 -16.78 34.24
N LEU A 255 13.04 -16.43 33.00
CA LEU A 255 11.72 -16.73 32.40
C LEU A 255 11.69 -18.07 31.65
N LEU A 256 12.78 -18.84 31.67
CA LEU A 256 12.82 -20.17 31.07
C LEU A 256 11.86 -21.12 31.79
N THR A 257 11.18 -21.96 31.03
CA THR A 257 10.33 -23.02 31.55
C THR A 257 11.24 -24.01 32.33
N VAL A 258 10.94 -24.24 33.61
CA VAL A 258 11.62 -25.27 34.40
C VAL A 258 10.95 -26.60 34.04
N ASN A 259 11.71 -27.52 33.41
CA ASN A 259 11.30 -28.90 33.21
C ASN A 259 11.36 -29.71 34.50
#